data_6cc9e5e9aea1527e451fb305f694f53d
#
_entry.id   6cc9e5e9aea1527e451fb305f694f53d
#
_cell.length_a   1.000
_cell.length_b   1.000
_cell.length_c   1.000
_cell.angle_alpha   90.00
_cell.angle_beta   90.00
_cell.angle_gamma   90.00
#
_symmetry.space_group_name_H-M   'P 1'
#
loop_
_entity.id
_entity.type
_entity.pdbx_description
1 polymer ?
#
loop_
_entity_poly.entity_id
_entity_poly.type
_entity_poly.pdbx_seq_one_letter_code
_entity_poly.pdbx_strand_id
1 'polypeptide(L)'
;KGIAKIPEGKKIGVIGLQGSGSDHFIKKIFDNEIAISIKIRNTRNIVDKKNIYYTPSDRLEKGLFPDLTLLEHMALSKKENKFINWKKIREFSTKKISEYNIKGTSNSQAKELSGGNQQKLQMSLIPEEKGLLAIEQPTRGLDLNSTQSVWNKINERVSKDICLFFSTTDIDEVWEQSDWIISFSGENITDVSDKANLKKTDIKYYISGIKA
;
A
#
# COMPACT_ATOMS: atom_id res chain seq x y z
N LYS A 1 -16.09 -3.04 18.53
CA LYS A 1 -15.50 -3.08 17.16
C LYS A 1 -16.13 -1.91 16.38
N GLY A 2 -15.38 -0.83 16.14
CA GLY A 2 -15.84 0.30 15.33
C GLY A 2 -15.79 -0.08 13.85
N ILE A 3 -16.81 0.35 13.08
CA ILE A 3 -16.81 0.23 11.62
C ILE A 3 -16.44 1.62 11.09
N ALA A 4 -15.27 1.77 10.48
CA ALA A 4 -14.92 2.99 9.77
C ALA A 4 -15.69 3.06 8.45
N LYS A 5 -16.40 4.14 8.21
CA LYS A 5 -17.10 4.40 6.94
C LYS A 5 -16.19 5.24 6.07
N ILE A 6 -15.72 4.66 4.98
CA ILE A 6 -14.81 5.33 4.05
C ILE A 6 -15.52 5.60 2.74
N PRO A 7 -15.41 6.81 2.19
CA PRO A 7 -15.89 7.10 0.85
C PRO A 7 -15.12 6.29 -0.21
N GLU A 8 -15.80 5.97 -1.30
CA GLU A 8 -15.24 5.26 -2.45
C GLU A 8 -14.10 6.05 -3.11
N GLY A 9 -13.05 5.34 -3.56
CA GLY A 9 -11.95 5.93 -4.31
C GLY A 9 -11.06 6.89 -3.52
N LYS A 10 -11.09 6.81 -2.18
CA LYS A 10 -10.31 7.70 -1.31
C LYS A 10 -8.99 7.07 -0.89
N LYS A 11 -8.01 7.95 -0.68
CA LYS A 11 -6.70 7.64 -0.13
C LYS A 11 -6.66 8.05 1.34
N ILE A 12 -6.45 7.07 2.21
CA ILE A 12 -6.40 7.25 3.65
C ILE A 12 -4.96 7.08 4.12
N GLY A 13 -4.34 8.17 4.52
CA GLY A 13 -3.02 8.17 5.12
C GLY A 13 -3.11 7.89 6.62
N VAL A 14 -2.29 6.97 7.10
CA VAL A 14 -2.15 6.62 8.51
C VAL A 14 -0.78 7.09 8.97
N ILE A 15 -0.73 8.04 9.91
CA ILE A 15 0.52 8.63 10.36
C ILE A 15 0.69 8.49 11.86
N GLY A 16 1.93 8.28 12.28
CA GLY A 16 2.35 8.26 13.67
C GLY A 16 3.86 8.09 13.77
N LEU A 17 4.40 8.35 14.95
CA LEU A 17 5.81 8.07 15.20
C LEU A 17 6.06 6.56 15.15
N GLN A 18 7.30 6.16 14.93
CA GLN A 18 7.69 4.75 14.96
C GLN A 18 7.28 4.13 16.31
N GLY A 19 6.58 2.99 16.25
CA GLY A 19 6.05 2.33 17.46
C GLY A 19 4.73 2.88 17.98
N SER A 20 4.12 3.86 17.31
CA SER A 20 2.82 4.44 17.72
C SER A 20 1.59 3.58 17.38
N GLY A 21 1.79 2.39 16.81
CA GLY A 21 0.69 1.51 16.37
C GLY A 21 0.20 1.78 14.95
N SER A 22 0.61 2.87 14.28
CA SER A 22 0.25 3.17 12.90
C SER A 22 0.65 2.05 11.93
N ASP A 23 1.83 1.47 12.12
CA ASP A 23 2.33 0.36 11.28
C ASP A 23 1.47 -0.91 11.46
N HIS A 24 1.03 -1.20 12.70
CA HIS A 24 0.17 -2.35 12.99
C HIS A 24 -1.26 -2.15 12.49
N PHE A 25 -1.72 -0.90 12.35
CA PHE A 25 -3.08 -0.61 11.92
C PHE A 25 -3.36 -1.12 10.50
N ILE A 26 -2.45 -0.90 9.56
CA ILE A 26 -2.56 -1.39 8.18
C ILE A 26 -2.63 -2.92 8.15
N LYS A 27 -1.78 -3.58 8.95
CA LYS A 27 -1.80 -5.04 9.06
C LYS A 27 -3.11 -5.55 9.65
N LYS A 28 -3.64 -4.90 10.70
CA LYS A 28 -4.95 -5.27 11.30
C LYS A 28 -6.12 -5.15 10.32
N ILE A 29 -6.05 -4.21 9.38
CA ILE A 29 -7.01 -4.12 8.28
C ILE A 29 -6.93 -5.39 7.42
N PHE A 30 -5.73 -5.77 7.01
CA PHE A 30 -5.50 -6.97 6.19
C PHE A 30 -5.90 -8.26 6.93
N ASP A 31 -5.57 -8.38 8.22
CA ASP A 31 -5.90 -9.54 9.05
C ASP A 31 -7.39 -9.62 9.40
N ASN A 32 -8.20 -8.63 8.97
CA ASN A 32 -9.63 -8.50 9.23
C ASN A 32 -9.97 -8.36 10.74
N GLU A 33 -9.03 -7.87 11.52
CA GLU A 33 -9.25 -7.50 12.92
C GLU A 33 -10.04 -6.18 13.03
N ILE A 34 -9.94 -5.34 11.99
CA ILE A 34 -10.69 -4.10 11.83
C ILE A 34 -11.60 -4.26 10.61
N ALA A 35 -12.91 -4.25 10.84
CA ALA A 35 -13.88 -4.29 9.77
C ALA A 35 -13.96 -2.91 9.08
N ILE A 36 -13.70 -2.87 7.77
CA ILE A 36 -13.84 -1.67 6.96
C ILE A 36 -15.09 -1.80 6.09
N SER A 37 -15.93 -0.79 6.13
CA SER A 37 -17.08 -0.66 5.26
C SER A 37 -16.85 0.47 4.28
N ILE A 38 -16.77 0.14 2.99
CA ILE A 38 -16.69 1.12 1.91
C ILE A 38 -18.09 1.33 1.35
N LYS A 39 -18.51 2.60 1.25
CA LYS A 39 -19.77 2.95 0.62
C LYS A 39 -19.58 3.06 -0.90
N ILE A 40 -19.99 2.03 -1.63
CA ILE A 40 -19.98 2.02 -3.09
C ILE A 40 -21.42 2.31 -3.59
N ARG A 41 -21.60 3.42 -4.30
CA ARG A 41 -22.87 3.79 -5.01
C ARG A 41 -24.14 3.47 -4.22
N ASN A 42 -24.28 3.99 -2.99
CA ASN A 42 -25.43 3.76 -2.10
C ASN A 42 -25.57 2.36 -1.49
N THR A 43 -24.75 1.41 -1.83
CA THR A 43 -24.67 0.12 -1.14
C THR A 43 -23.50 0.09 -0.16
N ARG A 44 -23.75 -0.44 1.06
CA ARG A 44 -22.68 -0.69 2.04
C ARG A 44 -22.12 -2.08 1.78
N ASN A 45 -20.93 -2.17 1.26
CA ASN A 45 -20.21 -3.43 1.15
C ASN A 45 -19.13 -3.48 2.21
N ILE A 46 -19.17 -4.51 3.06
CA ILE A 46 -18.00 -4.86 3.90
C ILE A 46 -16.95 -5.40 2.94
N VAL A 47 -15.72 -4.88 3.04
CA VAL A 47 -14.64 -5.35 2.19
C VAL A 47 -14.32 -6.79 2.58
N ASP A 48 -14.51 -7.72 1.67
CA ASP A 48 -14.09 -9.10 1.86
C ASP A 48 -12.55 -9.14 1.90
N LYS A 49 -11.98 -9.90 2.83
CA LYS A 49 -10.52 -10.14 2.92
C LYS A 49 -9.90 -10.56 1.59
N LYS A 50 -10.64 -11.27 0.76
CA LYS A 50 -10.19 -11.70 -0.59
C LYS A 50 -9.89 -10.52 -1.53
N ASN A 51 -10.43 -9.34 -1.23
CA ASN A 51 -10.28 -8.13 -2.02
C ASN A 51 -9.35 -7.09 -1.34
N ILE A 52 -8.60 -7.49 -0.31
CA ILE A 52 -7.60 -6.64 0.33
C ILE A 52 -6.22 -7.09 -0.15
N TYR A 53 -5.48 -6.17 -0.74
CA TYR A 53 -4.11 -6.38 -1.21
C TYR A 53 -3.16 -5.65 -0.28
N TYR A 54 -2.36 -6.41 0.45
CA TYR A 54 -1.46 -5.90 1.46
C TYR A 54 0.00 -5.96 0.99
N THR A 55 0.73 -4.86 1.21
CA THR A 55 2.16 -4.79 0.99
C THR A 55 2.86 -4.32 2.26
N PRO A 56 3.70 -5.17 2.87
CA PRO A 56 4.45 -4.82 4.06
C PRO A 56 5.61 -3.87 3.75
N SER A 57 6.05 -3.11 4.76
CA SER A 57 7.21 -2.22 4.67
C SER A 57 8.54 -2.98 4.56
N ASP A 58 8.60 -4.15 5.20
CA ASP A 58 9.73 -5.06 5.09
C ASP A 58 9.61 -5.92 3.83
N ARG A 59 10.30 -5.50 2.79
CA ARG A 59 10.15 -6.06 1.45
C ARG A 59 10.73 -7.46 1.33
N LEU A 60 11.93 -7.68 1.88
CA LEU A 60 12.64 -8.95 1.70
C LEU A 60 12.30 -10.01 2.74
N GLU A 61 11.83 -9.60 3.93
CA GLU A 61 11.43 -10.59 4.95
C GLU A 61 9.95 -10.99 4.82
N LYS A 62 9.09 -10.08 4.34
CA LYS A 62 7.63 -10.27 4.39
C LYS A 62 6.92 -10.07 3.05
N GLY A 63 7.51 -9.32 2.13
CA GLY A 63 6.85 -8.90 0.89
C GLY A 63 7.29 -9.65 -0.36
N LEU A 64 8.53 -10.12 -0.39
CA LEU A 64 9.15 -10.81 -1.52
C LEU A 64 9.88 -12.05 -1.03
N PHE A 65 10.20 -12.94 -1.95
CA PHE A 65 11.08 -14.09 -1.70
C PHE A 65 12.49 -13.74 -2.21
N PRO A 66 13.49 -13.51 -1.34
CA PRO A 66 14.80 -12.98 -1.74
C PRO A 66 15.48 -13.75 -2.87
N ASP A 67 15.40 -15.07 -2.83
CA ASP A 67 16.07 -15.99 -3.75
C ASP A 67 15.27 -16.31 -5.01
N LEU A 68 13.99 -15.93 -5.08
CA LEU A 68 13.19 -16.11 -6.28
C LEU A 68 13.48 -15.01 -7.30
N THR A 69 13.40 -15.40 -8.57
CA THR A 69 13.50 -14.48 -9.71
C THR A 69 12.23 -13.63 -9.87
N LEU A 70 12.33 -12.54 -10.63
CA LEU A 70 11.17 -11.71 -10.97
C LEU A 70 10.11 -12.53 -11.73
N LEU A 71 10.53 -13.45 -12.58
CA LEU A 71 9.64 -14.37 -13.30
C LEU A 71 8.83 -15.24 -12.34
N GLU A 72 9.48 -15.81 -11.33
CA GLU A 72 8.83 -16.66 -10.33
C GLU A 72 7.86 -15.86 -9.46
N HIS A 73 8.21 -14.64 -9.05
CA HIS A 73 7.29 -13.73 -8.36
C HIS A 73 6.04 -13.45 -9.19
N MET A 74 6.21 -13.18 -10.50
CA MET A 74 5.08 -12.95 -11.40
C MET A 74 4.21 -14.21 -11.56
N ALA A 75 4.82 -15.40 -11.57
CA ALA A 75 4.07 -16.65 -11.59
C ALA A 75 3.23 -16.83 -10.31
N LEU A 76 3.81 -16.54 -9.14
CA LEU A 76 3.11 -16.62 -7.85
C LEU A 76 1.95 -15.59 -7.73
N SER A 77 2.09 -14.42 -8.35
CA SER A 77 1.04 -13.38 -8.31
C SER A 77 -0.17 -13.73 -9.18
N LYS A 78 -0.04 -14.64 -10.13
CA LYS A 78 -1.14 -15.10 -10.97
C LYS A 78 -1.86 -16.26 -10.31
N LYS A 79 -3.17 -16.10 -10.07
CA LYS A 79 -4.06 -17.21 -9.69
C LYS A 79 -4.30 -18.08 -10.92
N GLU A 80 -3.31 -18.80 -11.40
CA GLU A 80 -3.48 -19.70 -12.52
C GLU A 80 -3.75 -21.14 -12.04
N ASN A 81 -4.39 -21.91 -12.94
CA ASN A 81 -4.77 -23.31 -12.79
C ASN A 81 -3.57 -24.22 -12.45
N LYS A 82 -3.81 -25.51 -12.24
CA LYS A 82 -2.84 -26.55 -11.86
C LYS A 82 -1.49 -26.57 -12.62
N PHE A 83 -1.40 -25.89 -13.77
CA PHE A 83 -0.18 -25.87 -14.58
C PHE A 83 0.21 -24.43 -14.96
N ILE A 84 1.45 -24.06 -14.69
CA ILE A 84 2.01 -22.75 -15.03
C ILE A 84 2.40 -22.71 -16.50
N ASN A 85 1.83 -21.78 -17.26
CA ASN A 85 2.29 -21.51 -18.63
C ASN A 85 3.47 -20.51 -18.61
N TRP A 86 4.68 -21.05 -18.53
CA TRP A 86 5.91 -20.24 -18.42
C TRP A 86 6.12 -19.27 -19.58
N LYS A 87 5.63 -19.56 -20.78
CA LYS A 87 5.71 -18.64 -21.93
C LYS A 87 4.87 -17.38 -21.65
N LYS A 88 3.62 -17.56 -21.25
CA LYS A 88 2.73 -16.44 -20.89
C LYS A 88 3.26 -15.66 -19.68
N ILE A 89 3.79 -16.33 -18.68
CA ILE A 89 4.37 -15.67 -17.49
C ILE A 89 5.60 -14.85 -17.88
N ARG A 90 6.43 -15.32 -18.79
CA ARG A 90 7.60 -14.56 -19.27
C ARG A 90 7.17 -13.29 -20.03
N GLU A 91 6.18 -13.38 -20.90
CA GLU A 91 5.61 -12.22 -21.61
C GLU A 91 5.04 -11.21 -20.60
N PHE A 92 4.27 -11.69 -19.62
CA PHE A 92 3.72 -10.87 -18.54
C PHE A 92 4.81 -10.23 -17.69
N SER A 93 5.85 -10.97 -17.29
CA SER A 93 6.98 -10.47 -16.53
C SER A 93 7.72 -9.35 -17.29
N THR A 94 8.02 -9.56 -18.57
CA THR A 94 8.67 -8.56 -19.40
C THR A 94 7.85 -7.27 -19.51
N LYS A 95 6.53 -7.41 -19.70
CA LYS A 95 5.61 -6.27 -19.71
C LYS A 95 5.63 -5.52 -18.37
N LYS A 96 5.52 -6.21 -17.24
CA LYS A 96 5.51 -5.60 -15.90
C LYS A 96 6.85 -4.95 -15.53
N ILE A 97 7.98 -5.57 -15.87
CA ILE A 97 9.32 -4.99 -15.68
C ILE A 97 9.44 -3.65 -16.42
N SER A 98 8.98 -3.60 -17.67
CA SER A 98 8.96 -2.37 -18.46
C SER A 98 7.98 -1.33 -17.90
N GLU A 99 6.73 -1.72 -17.59
CA GLU A 99 5.66 -0.85 -17.10
C GLU A 99 6.05 -0.14 -15.78
N TYR A 100 6.70 -0.87 -14.87
CA TYR A 100 7.14 -0.35 -13.57
C TYR A 100 8.58 0.18 -13.59
N ASN A 101 9.23 0.16 -14.76
CA ASN A 101 10.62 0.60 -14.92
C ASN A 101 11.53 -0.04 -13.86
N ILE A 102 11.46 -1.38 -13.71
CA ILE A 102 12.29 -2.15 -12.80
C ILE A 102 13.66 -2.36 -13.44
N LYS A 103 14.72 -1.95 -12.75
CA LYS A 103 16.10 -2.20 -13.22
C LYS A 103 16.48 -3.64 -12.89
N GLY A 104 16.23 -4.54 -13.83
CA GLY A 104 16.47 -5.96 -13.73
C GLY A 104 15.86 -6.70 -14.91
N THR A 105 16.08 -8.01 -14.96
CA THR A 105 15.52 -8.91 -15.96
C THR A 105 14.58 -9.93 -15.30
N SER A 106 13.82 -10.67 -16.09
CA SER A 106 12.98 -11.75 -15.57
C SER A 106 13.78 -12.80 -14.77
N ASN A 107 15.08 -12.93 -15.01
CA ASN A 107 15.95 -13.89 -14.34
C ASN A 107 16.70 -13.28 -13.13
N SER A 108 16.63 -11.99 -12.89
CA SER A 108 17.23 -11.35 -11.70
C SER A 108 16.50 -11.82 -10.44
N GLN A 109 17.24 -12.07 -9.36
CA GLN A 109 16.68 -12.40 -8.04
C GLN A 109 16.25 -11.11 -7.31
N ALA A 110 15.21 -11.20 -6.46
CA ALA A 110 14.70 -10.05 -5.74
C ALA A 110 15.76 -9.40 -4.81
N LYS A 111 16.63 -10.18 -4.19
CA LYS A 111 17.74 -9.71 -3.33
C LYS A 111 18.80 -8.89 -4.09
N GLU A 112 18.93 -9.08 -5.40
CA GLU A 112 19.89 -8.35 -6.24
C GLU A 112 19.41 -6.95 -6.61
N LEU A 113 18.13 -6.67 -6.41
CA LEU A 113 17.54 -5.37 -6.72
C LEU A 113 17.85 -4.33 -5.65
N SER A 114 18.03 -3.07 -6.05
CA SER A 114 18.02 -1.95 -5.11
C SER A 114 16.66 -1.82 -4.43
N GLY A 115 16.61 -1.20 -3.23
CA GLY A 115 15.37 -1.01 -2.47
C GLY A 115 14.23 -0.40 -3.28
N GLY A 116 14.53 0.60 -4.14
CA GLY A 116 13.53 1.19 -5.04
C GLY A 116 13.00 0.20 -6.09
N ASN A 117 13.85 -0.68 -6.62
CA ASN A 117 13.40 -1.70 -7.58
C ASN A 117 12.66 -2.84 -6.89
N GLN A 118 13.00 -3.19 -5.64
CA GLN A 118 12.22 -4.12 -4.82
C GLN A 118 10.80 -3.57 -4.58
N GLN A 119 10.68 -2.28 -4.27
CA GLN A 119 9.38 -1.64 -4.10
C GLN A 119 8.56 -1.66 -5.39
N LYS A 120 9.17 -1.33 -6.53
CA LYS A 120 8.52 -1.40 -7.84
C LYS A 120 8.08 -2.84 -8.17
N LEU A 121 8.92 -3.83 -7.86
CA LEU A 121 8.55 -5.24 -8.00
C LEU A 121 7.32 -5.56 -7.15
N GLN A 122 7.34 -5.22 -5.86
CA GLN A 122 6.22 -5.46 -4.96
C GLN A 122 4.92 -4.83 -5.46
N MET A 123 4.98 -3.57 -5.94
CA MET A 123 3.82 -2.89 -6.54
C MET A 123 3.33 -3.57 -7.82
N SER A 124 4.23 -4.11 -8.64
CA SER A 124 3.89 -4.79 -9.89
C SER A 124 3.17 -6.13 -9.69
N LEU A 125 3.30 -6.73 -8.50
CA LEU A 125 2.63 -7.99 -8.13
C LEU A 125 1.19 -7.79 -7.65
N ILE A 126 0.78 -6.56 -7.35
CA ILE A 126 -0.60 -6.28 -6.92
C ILE A 126 -1.55 -6.57 -8.09
N PRO A 127 -2.56 -7.41 -7.92
CA PRO A 127 -3.55 -7.70 -8.95
C PRO A 127 -4.28 -6.46 -9.45
N GLU A 128 -4.71 -6.45 -10.70
CA GLU A 128 -5.45 -5.32 -11.29
C GLU A 128 -6.94 -5.30 -10.95
N GLU A 129 -7.38 -6.25 -10.16
CA GLU A 129 -8.76 -6.38 -9.71
C GLU A 129 -9.13 -5.27 -8.73
N LYS A 130 -10.43 -5.01 -8.63
CA LYS A 130 -11.00 -4.03 -7.69
C LYS A 130 -10.83 -4.49 -6.25
N GLY A 131 -10.54 -3.54 -5.35
CA GLY A 131 -10.37 -3.89 -3.95
C GLY A 131 -9.81 -2.76 -3.10
N LEU A 132 -9.29 -3.14 -1.95
CA LEU A 132 -8.61 -2.27 -1.01
C LEU A 132 -7.10 -2.49 -1.10
N LEU A 133 -6.35 -1.43 -1.33
CA LEU A 133 -4.90 -1.46 -1.21
C LEU A 133 -4.52 -1.06 0.22
N ALA A 134 -3.74 -1.89 0.89
CA ALA A 134 -3.21 -1.67 2.23
C ALA A 134 -1.68 -1.71 2.15
N ILE A 135 -1.03 -0.55 2.18
CA ILE A 135 0.41 -0.42 1.90
C ILE A 135 1.11 0.17 3.12
N GLU A 136 2.08 -0.56 3.68
CA GLU A 136 2.94 -0.02 4.72
C GLU A 136 4.12 0.72 4.09
N GLN A 137 4.32 1.97 4.52
CA GLN A 137 5.48 2.81 4.22
C GLN A 137 5.96 2.70 2.76
N PRO A 138 5.14 3.09 1.76
CA PRO A 138 5.38 2.83 0.34
C PRO A 138 6.72 3.37 -0.17
N THR A 139 7.26 4.42 0.45
CA THR A 139 8.47 5.12 -0.02
C THR A 139 9.65 5.05 0.93
N ARG A 140 9.53 4.26 2.02
CA ARG A 140 10.59 4.15 3.03
C ARG A 140 11.94 3.77 2.40
N GLY A 141 12.96 4.60 2.65
CA GLY A 141 14.33 4.36 2.20
C GLY A 141 14.52 4.50 0.69
N LEU A 142 13.64 5.20 -0.01
CA LEU A 142 13.76 5.52 -1.42
C LEU A 142 14.32 6.93 -1.61
N ASP A 143 15.05 7.11 -2.72
CA ASP A 143 15.40 8.42 -3.23
C ASP A 143 14.16 9.14 -3.82
N LEU A 144 14.27 10.46 -4.03
CA LEU A 144 13.16 11.30 -4.48
C LEU A 144 12.54 10.82 -5.82
N ASN A 145 13.37 10.40 -6.79
CA ASN A 145 12.89 9.94 -8.09
C ASN A 145 12.13 8.61 -7.96
N SER A 146 12.64 7.70 -7.14
CA SER A 146 11.98 6.43 -6.84
C SER A 146 10.66 6.65 -6.09
N THR A 147 10.64 7.56 -5.12
CA THR A 147 9.43 7.98 -4.39
C THR A 147 8.34 8.45 -5.35
N GLN A 148 8.68 9.39 -6.24
CA GLN A 148 7.73 9.89 -7.23
C GLN A 148 7.22 8.79 -8.16
N SER A 149 8.11 7.93 -8.64
CA SER A 149 7.75 6.81 -9.50
C SER A 149 6.77 5.84 -8.82
N VAL A 150 6.99 5.52 -7.54
CA VAL A 150 6.11 4.65 -6.76
C VAL A 150 4.73 5.30 -6.57
N TRP A 151 4.68 6.57 -6.17
CA TRP A 151 3.41 7.27 -5.99
C TRP A 151 2.62 7.43 -7.29
N ASN A 152 3.29 7.69 -8.41
CA ASN A 152 2.62 7.72 -9.71
C ASN A 152 1.92 6.39 -10.00
N LYS A 153 2.60 5.26 -9.75
CA LYS A 153 2.02 3.92 -9.96
C LYS A 153 0.87 3.60 -8.99
N ILE A 154 0.98 4.02 -7.73
CA ILE A 154 -0.11 3.88 -6.76
C ILE A 154 -1.32 4.73 -7.21
N ASN A 155 -1.08 5.98 -7.60
CA ASN A 155 -2.14 6.90 -8.01
C ASN A 155 -2.85 6.45 -9.31
N GLU A 156 -2.12 5.85 -10.26
CA GLU A 156 -2.70 5.22 -11.45
C GLU A 156 -3.67 4.06 -11.08
N ARG A 157 -3.44 3.39 -9.94
CA ARG A 157 -4.22 2.27 -9.45
C ARG A 157 -5.44 2.68 -8.65
N VAL A 158 -5.32 3.77 -7.89
CA VAL A 158 -6.43 4.29 -7.07
C VAL A 158 -7.45 4.94 -7.99
N SER A 159 -8.64 4.41 -7.98
CA SER A 159 -9.76 4.87 -8.81
C SER A 159 -11.05 4.86 -7.99
N LYS A 160 -12.16 5.21 -8.63
CA LYS A 160 -13.49 5.18 -7.98
C LYS A 160 -13.84 3.84 -7.32
N ASP A 161 -13.23 2.75 -7.77
CA ASP A 161 -13.53 1.40 -7.29
C ASP A 161 -12.43 0.83 -6.37
N ILE A 162 -11.32 1.56 -6.17
CA ILE A 162 -10.16 1.11 -5.38
C ILE A 162 -9.82 2.17 -4.34
N CYS A 163 -9.91 1.81 -3.07
CA CYS A 163 -9.45 2.64 -1.96
C CYS A 163 -8.03 2.27 -1.56
N LEU A 164 -7.30 3.25 -1.05
CA LEU A 164 -5.94 3.07 -0.53
C LEU A 164 -5.90 3.39 0.95
N PHE A 165 -5.33 2.50 1.74
CA PHE A 165 -4.73 2.81 3.03
C PHE A 165 -3.22 2.72 2.92
N PHE A 166 -2.52 3.71 3.43
CA PHE A 166 -1.06 3.62 3.53
C PHE A 166 -0.59 4.19 4.87
N SER A 167 0.43 3.57 5.46
CA SER A 167 1.10 4.15 6.63
C SER A 167 2.36 4.88 6.22
N THR A 168 2.68 5.93 6.97
CA THR A 168 3.95 6.65 6.82
C THR A 168 4.31 7.34 8.13
N THR A 169 5.60 7.66 8.30
CA THR A 169 6.10 8.53 9.37
C THR A 169 6.39 9.95 8.87
N ASP A 170 6.23 10.18 7.55
CA ASP A 170 6.52 11.45 6.90
C ASP A 170 5.24 12.29 6.77
N ILE A 171 5.26 13.48 7.40
CA ILE A 171 4.14 14.43 7.38
C ILE A 171 3.91 14.99 5.97
N ASP A 172 4.96 15.23 5.22
CA ASP A 172 4.85 15.77 3.87
C ASP A 172 4.20 14.73 2.96
N GLU A 173 4.63 13.47 3.05
CA GLU A 173 4.05 12.37 2.30
C GLU A 173 2.56 12.17 2.62
N VAL A 174 2.19 12.07 3.90
CA VAL A 174 0.77 11.88 4.26
C VAL A 174 -0.07 13.07 3.81
N TRP A 175 0.44 14.28 3.94
CA TRP A 175 -0.26 15.49 3.51
C TRP A 175 -0.48 15.53 2.00
N GLU A 176 0.52 15.21 1.21
CA GLU A 176 0.43 15.28 -0.26
C GLU A 176 -0.43 14.16 -0.84
N GLN A 177 -0.33 12.96 -0.28
CA GLN A 177 -0.86 11.75 -0.90
C GLN A 177 -2.22 11.28 -0.37
N SER A 178 -2.78 11.90 0.68
CA SER A 178 -4.06 11.46 1.26
C SER A 178 -5.21 12.42 1.01
N ASP A 179 -6.44 11.88 1.05
CA ASP A 179 -7.70 12.62 1.15
C ASP A 179 -8.16 12.69 2.61
N TRP A 180 -7.90 11.62 3.38
CA TRP A 180 -8.20 11.49 4.81
C TRP A 180 -6.95 11.10 5.57
N ILE A 181 -6.83 11.59 6.80
CA ILE A 181 -5.67 11.31 7.64
C ILE A 181 -6.15 10.72 8.97
N ILE A 182 -5.51 9.62 9.37
CA ILE A 182 -5.66 9.00 10.68
C ILE A 182 -4.34 9.17 11.42
N SER A 183 -4.37 9.88 12.53
CA SER A 183 -3.19 10.16 13.34
C SER A 183 -3.12 9.23 14.55
N PHE A 184 -1.92 8.75 14.86
CA PHE A 184 -1.64 7.85 15.98
C PHE A 184 -0.62 8.46 16.95
N SER A 185 -0.86 8.26 18.25
CA SER A 185 0.11 8.50 19.32
C SER A 185 -0.09 7.47 20.44
N GLY A 186 1.00 6.83 20.90
CA GLY A 186 0.95 5.86 22.00
C GLY A 186 -0.05 4.74 21.80
N GLU A 187 -0.06 4.11 20.62
CA GLU A 187 -0.98 3.02 20.20
C GLU A 187 -2.47 3.43 20.08
N ASN A 188 -2.78 4.71 20.23
CA ASN A 188 -4.15 5.22 20.14
C ASN A 188 -4.33 6.09 18.89
N ILE A 189 -5.54 6.03 18.33
CA ILE A 189 -5.98 6.99 17.32
C ILE A 189 -6.26 8.32 18.05
N THR A 190 -5.54 9.36 17.66
CA THR A 190 -5.68 10.71 18.22
C THR A 190 -6.56 11.60 17.38
N ASP A 191 -6.61 11.36 16.06
CA ASP A 191 -7.45 12.10 15.15
C ASP A 191 -7.83 11.28 13.91
N VAL A 192 -9.00 11.59 13.33
CA VAL A 192 -9.49 11.07 12.04
C VAL A 192 -10.18 12.21 11.30
N SER A 193 -9.48 12.81 10.35
CA SER A 193 -9.99 14.00 9.67
C SER A 193 -9.96 13.90 8.15
N ASP A 194 -10.96 14.51 7.51
CA ASP A 194 -10.87 14.89 6.11
C ASP A 194 -9.78 15.97 5.98
N LYS A 195 -8.85 15.79 5.08
CA LYS A 195 -7.75 16.74 4.84
C LYS A 195 -8.26 18.15 4.52
N ALA A 196 -9.44 18.29 3.90
CA ALA A 196 -10.03 19.59 3.61
C ALA A 196 -10.33 20.43 4.88
N ASN A 197 -10.50 19.76 6.03
CA ASN A 197 -10.80 20.38 7.32
C ASN A 197 -9.60 20.46 8.26
N LEU A 198 -8.40 20.08 7.79
CA LEU A 198 -7.20 19.95 8.59
C LEU A 198 -6.13 20.94 8.13
N LYS A 199 -5.30 21.45 9.02
CA LYS A 199 -4.04 22.13 8.69
C LYS A 199 -2.90 21.16 8.81
N LYS A 200 -1.92 21.25 7.92
CA LYS A 200 -0.72 20.39 7.96
C LYS A 200 0.02 20.48 9.31
N THR A 201 0.00 21.66 9.92
CA THR A 201 0.60 21.90 11.25
C THR A 201 -0.04 21.09 12.36
N ASP A 202 -1.35 20.80 12.26
CA ASP A 202 -2.11 20.13 13.31
C ASP A 202 -1.71 18.66 13.43
N ILE A 203 -1.25 18.04 12.33
CA ILE A 203 -0.75 16.67 12.32
C ILE A 203 0.38 16.48 13.34
N LYS A 204 1.27 17.47 13.49
CA LYS A 204 2.37 17.42 14.47
C LYS A 204 1.86 17.30 15.91
N TYR A 205 0.77 18.00 16.24
CA TYR A 205 0.15 17.92 17.56
C TYR A 205 -0.48 16.54 17.78
N TYR A 206 -1.22 16.04 16.80
CA TYR A 206 -1.88 14.75 16.93
C TYR A 206 -0.91 13.58 17.08
N ILE A 207 0.19 13.53 16.32
CA ILE A 207 1.18 12.45 16.44
C ILE A 207 2.03 12.56 17.72
N SER A 208 2.12 13.76 18.35
CA SER A 208 2.77 13.96 19.65
C SER A 208 1.86 13.65 20.83
N GLY A 209 0.57 13.37 20.61
CA GLY A 209 -0.41 13.13 21.66
C GLY A 209 -0.93 14.39 22.36
N ILE A 210 -0.58 15.57 21.85
CA ILE A 210 -1.09 16.85 22.34
C ILE A 210 -2.40 17.13 21.60
N LYS A 211 -3.49 17.37 22.32
CA LYS A 211 -4.73 17.83 21.70
C LYS A 211 -4.54 19.26 21.21
N ALA A 212 -4.88 19.50 19.95
CA ALA A 212 -4.87 20.85 19.40
C ALA A 212 -5.95 21.73 20.04
#